data_972ca5ea6cec56d28b41e34fba955b7c
#
_entry.id   972ca5ea6cec56d28b41e34fba955b7c
#
_cell.length_a   1.000
_cell.length_b   1.000
_cell.length_c   1.000
_cell.angle_alpha   90.00
_cell.angle_beta   90.00
_cell.angle_gamma   90.00
#
_symmetry.space_group_name_H-M   'P 1'
#
loop_
_entity.id
_entity.type
_entity.pdbx_description
1 polymer ?
#
loop_
_entity_poly.entity_id
_entity_poly.type
_entity_poly.pdbx_seq_one_letter_code
_entity_poly.pdbx_strand_id
1 'polypeptide(L)'
;MVALEMLAVGLWMLLDPHDSRRYRLFGLVWLVCLYGLICRAVLHFEDIAFPIKLDGSLYALDKALGLTSFPLGRLLLHGWMGAVISEIYAALLPVIVVWFALSLIVWHESGIIWALLIEMVAAPCMYALVPACGPAYAFGNFPADPLLTIPASMRLSADPNAMPSIHVATALLLLLFARGRFWKGFALFFLAGTIISTLASGEHYVMDVIIAVPVACFVAATLEKRARAAVVYGSVVLAWMITIRTGPELLIGAPMALRLSALLTLMLGAIYGCFRKNSGALPWVPYGGPQARMVPEQNG
;
A
#
# COMPACT_ATOMS: atom_id res chain seq x y z
N MET A 1 -20.91 5.14 -0.67
CA MET A 1 -20.38 4.24 -1.72
C MET A 1 -20.17 2.83 -1.17
N VAL A 2 -19.31 2.61 -0.17
CA VAL A 2 -19.05 1.28 0.44
C VAL A 2 -20.34 0.55 0.87
N ALA A 3 -21.31 1.24 1.46
CA ALA A 3 -22.60 0.65 1.85
C ALA A 3 -23.43 0.14 0.65
N LEU A 4 -23.34 0.82 -0.49
CA LEU A 4 -24.05 0.42 -1.72
C LEU A 4 -23.38 -0.82 -2.36
N GLU A 5 -22.06 -0.89 -2.32
CA GLU A 5 -21.28 -2.02 -2.80
C GLU A 5 -21.51 -3.25 -1.91
N MET A 6 -21.57 -3.06 -0.60
CA MET A 6 -21.95 -4.13 0.35
C MET A 6 -23.40 -4.62 0.13
N LEU A 7 -24.33 -3.70 -0.16
CA LEU A 7 -25.71 -4.04 -0.48
C LEU A 7 -25.78 -4.83 -1.79
N ALA A 8 -25.05 -4.43 -2.81
CA ALA A 8 -24.99 -5.11 -4.11
C ALA A 8 -24.42 -6.53 -3.98
N VAL A 9 -23.32 -6.69 -3.21
CA VAL A 9 -22.73 -8.01 -2.92
C VAL A 9 -23.70 -8.84 -2.08
N GLY A 10 -24.36 -8.26 -1.08
CA GLY A 10 -25.37 -8.94 -0.27
C GLY A 10 -26.57 -9.41 -1.08
N LEU A 11 -27.11 -8.55 -1.96
CA LEU A 11 -28.20 -8.89 -2.88
C LEU A 11 -27.80 -9.98 -3.87
N TRP A 12 -26.59 -9.92 -4.44
CA TRP A 12 -26.08 -10.97 -5.31
C TRP A 12 -25.95 -12.31 -4.60
N MET A 13 -25.63 -12.32 -3.30
CA MET A 13 -25.55 -13.53 -2.49
C MET A 13 -26.91 -14.18 -2.24
N LEU A 14 -27.97 -13.35 -2.12
CA LEU A 14 -29.33 -13.84 -1.92
C LEU A 14 -29.91 -14.51 -3.17
N LEU A 15 -29.39 -14.18 -4.35
CA LEU A 15 -29.89 -14.70 -5.63
C LEU A 15 -29.50 -16.15 -5.94
N ASP A 16 -28.51 -16.74 -5.21
CA ASP A 16 -28.13 -18.15 -5.39
C ASP A 16 -27.53 -18.73 -4.10
N PRO A 17 -28.34 -19.29 -3.22
CA PRO A 17 -27.92 -19.72 -1.89
C PRO A 17 -27.07 -20.99 -1.86
N HIS A 18 -26.86 -21.67 -2.98
CA HIS A 18 -26.19 -22.99 -3.00
C HIS A 18 -24.67 -22.93 -3.25
N ASP A 19 -24.09 -21.79 -3.59
CA ASP A 19 -22.65 -21.67 -3.80
C ASP A 19 -21.91 -21.22 -2.53
N SER A 20 -21.26 -22.17 -1.84
CA SER A 20 -20.44 -21.91 -0.65
C SER A 20 -19.29 -20.91 -0.88
N ARG A 21 -18.94 -20.62 -2.14
CA ARG A 21 -17.92 -19.61 -2.51
C ARG A 21 -18.37 -18.21 -2.16
N ARG A 22 -19.68 -17.94 -2.23
CA ARG A 22 -20.29 -16.64 -1.97
C ARG A 22 -20.19 -16.23 -0.51
N TYR A 23 -20.37 -17.14 0.41
CA TYR A 23 -20.22 -16.87 1.84
C TYR A 23 -18.78 -16.45 2.20
N ARG A 24 -17.79 -17.02 1.49
CA ARG A 24 -16.38 -16.63 1.68
C ARG A 24 -16.07 -15.26 1.10
N LEU A 25 -16.60 -14.95 -0.09
CA LEU A 25 -16.53 -13.62 -0.71
C LEU A 25 -17.13 -12.56 0.21
N PHE A 26 -18.30 -12.84 0.77
CA PHE A 26 -18.95 -11.97 1.72
C PHE A 26 -18.10 -11.78 2.99
N GLY A 27 -17.58 -12.86 3.56
CA GLY A 27 -16.67 -12.78 4.70
C GLY A 27 -15.44 -11.93 4.42
N LEU A 28 -14.87 -12.03 3.21
CA LEU A 28 -13.72 -11.22 2.79
C LEU A 28 -14.07 -9.74 2.59
N VAL A 29 -15.21 -9.43 1.98
CA VAL A 29 -15.68 -8.05 1.84
C VAL A 29 -15.95 -7.43 3.23
N TRP A 30 -16.62 -8.19 4.12
CA TRP A 30 -16.80 -7.77 5.51
C TRP A 30 -15.48 -7.56 6.25
N LEU A 31 -14.51 -8.45 6.04
CA LEU A 31 -13.19 -8.29 6.64
C LEU A 31 -12.49 -7.01 6.19
N VAL A 32 -12.60 -6.63 4.91
CA VAL A 32 -12.05 -5.36 4.39
C VAL A 32 -12.76 -4.17 5.01
N CYS A 33 -14.10 -4.21 5.13
CA CYS A 33 -14.87 -3.13 5.76
C CYS A 33 -14.59 -3.00 7.27
N LEU A 34 -14.56 -4.14 7.97
CA LEU A 34 -14.19 -4.18 9.40
C LEU A 34 -12.77 -3.66 9.61
N TYR A 35 -11.89 -4.00 8.68
CA TYR A 35 -10.53 -3.50 8.71
C TYR A 35 -10.47 -1.98 8.64
N GLY A 36 -11.20 -1.33 7.74
CA GLY A 36 -11.22 0.14 7.69
C GLY A 36 -11.60 0.77 9.04
N LEU A 37 -12.54 0.15 9.78
CA LEU A 37 -12.91 0.57 11.12
C LEU A 37 -11.80 0.31 12.13
N ILE A 38 -11.18 -0.86 12.09
CA ILE A 38 -10.07 -1.24 12.99
C ILE A 38 -8.86 -0.34 12.71
N CYS A 39 -8.50 -0.12 11.44
CA CYS A 39 -7.40 0.79 11.08
C CYS A 39 -7.60 2.18 11.67
N ARG A 40 -8.80 2.75 11.55
CA ARG A 40 -9.08 4.07 12.11
C ARG A 40 -8.89 4.09 13.64
N ALA A 41 -9.35 3.06 14.33
CA ALA A 41 -9.16 2.94 15.77
C ALA A 41 -7.67 2.78 16.15
N VAL A 42 -6.92 1.99 15.38
CA VAL A 42 -5.47 1.80 15.60
C VAL A 42 -4.71 3.09 15.34
N LEU A 43 -4.98 3.80 14.23
CA LEU A 43 -4.33 5.08 13.94
C LEU A 43 -4.62 6.13 15.01
N HIS A 44 -5.85 6.20 15.50
CA HIS A 44 -6.19 7.08 16.62
C HIS A 44 -5.44 6.70 17.91
N PHE A 45 -5.32 5.41 18.21
CA PHE A 45 -4.50 4.94 19.32
C PHE A 45 -3.03 5.32 19.14
N GLU A 46 -2.48 5.15 17.94
CA GLU A 46 -1.10 5.50 17.63
C GLU A 46 -0.85 7.01 17.70
N ASP A 47 -1.84 7.86 17.33
CA ASP A 47 -1.71 9.29 17.52
C ASP A 47 -1.54 9.66 18.98
N ILE A 48 -2.29 9.01 19.88
CA ILE A 48 -2.18 9.21 21.32
C ILE A 48 -0.86 8.64 21.85
N ALA A 49 -0.47 7.43 21.42
CA ALA A 49 0.71 6.73 21.90
C ALA A 49 2.02 7.36 21.42
N PHE A 50 2.03 7.92 20.21
CA PHE A 50 3.19 8.53 19.56
C PHE A 50 2.94 9.99 19.17
N PRO A 51 2.77 10.91 20.13
CA PRO A 51 2.46 12.32 19.85
C PRO A 51 3.62 13.09 19.21
N ILE A 52 4.83 12.52 19.26
CA ILE A 52 6.02 13.11 18.61
C ILE A 52 6.16 12.48 17.22
N LYS A 53 6.01 13.29 16.19
CA LYS A 53 6.09 12.90 14.79
C LYS A 53 7.45 13.30 14.19
N LEU A 54 7.90 12.55 13.20
CA LEU A 54 9.19 12.70 12.51
C LEU A 54 9.09 13.44 11.18
N ASP A 55 8.02 14.21 10.98
CA ASP A 55 7.73 14.94 9.75
C ASP A 55 8.86 15.89 9.35
N GLY A 56 9.48 16.56 10.33
CA GLY A 56 10.63 17.43 10.06
C GLY A 56 11.84 16.68 9.51
N SER A 57 12.12 15.48 10.02
CA SER A 57 13.20 14.63 9.49
C SER A 57 12.90 14.15 8.07
N LEU A 58 11.67 13.74 7.78
CA LEU A 58 11.25 13.32 6.44
C LEU A 58 11.32 14.47 5.43
N TYR A 59 10.87 15.66 5.82
CA TYR A 59 11.00 16.86 4.99
C TYR A 59 12.47 17.21 4.70
N ALA A 60 13.35 17.10 5.70
CA ALA A 60 14.77 17.35 5.51
C ALA A 60 15.43 16.31 4.59
N LEU A 61 15.02 15.04 4.67
CA LEU A 61 15.45 13.98 3.75
C LEU A 61 14.98 14.25 2.32
N ASP A 62 13.73 14.64 2.12
CA ASP A 62 13.19 15.02 0.81
C ASP A 62 13.96 16.19 0.20
N LYS A 63 14.30 17.20 1.00
CA LYS A 63 15.16 18.33 0.57
C LYS A 63 16.57 17.86 0.18
N ALA A 64 17.17 16.95 0.94
CA ALA A 64 18.49 16.38 0.64
C ALA A 64 18.47 15.51 -0.62
N LEU A 65 17.34 14.83 -0.92
CA LEU A 65 17.10 14.18 -2.21
C LEU A 65 17.06 15.18 -3.37
N GLY A 66 16.64 16.42 -3.10
CA GLY A 66 16.34 17.44 -4.08
C GLY A 66 14.93 17.35 -4.66
N LEU A 67 14.05 16.61 -3.99
CA LEU A 67 12.66 16.37 -4.38
C LEU A 67 11.77 16.60 -3.15
N THR A 68 10.73 17.42 -3.30
CA THR A 68 9.70 17.59 -2.28
C THR A 68 8.32 17.55 -2.90
N SER A 69 7.30 17.26 -2.11
CA SER A 69 5.89 17.25 -2.55
C SER A 69 5.32 18.64 -2.86
N PHE A 70 5.89 19.70 -2.30
CA PHE A 70 5.35 21.05 -2.38
C PHE A 70 5.23 21.63 -3.80
N PRO A 71 6.24 21.51 -4.70
CA PRO A 71 6.10 21.98 -6.08
C PRO A 71 4.96 21.26 -6.82
N LEU A 72 4.78 19.96 -6.58
CA LEU A 72 3.73 19.17 -7.19
C LEU A 72 2.35 19.59 -6.68
N GLY A 73 2.22 19.83 -5.37
CA GLY A 73 1.00 20.37 -4.78
C GLY A 73 0.63 21.73 -5.36
N ARG A 74 1.59 22.65 -5.47
CA ARG A 74 1.37 23.96 -6.11
C ARG A 74 0.91 23.86 -7.56
N LEU A 75 1.43 22.89 -8.29
CA LEU A 75 1.08 22.70 -9.70
C LEU A 75 -0.33 22.10 -9.87
N LEU A 76 -0.70 21.13 -9.04
CA LEU A 76 -1.83 20.25 -9.30
C LEU A 76 -3.06 20.50 -8.42
N LEU A 77 -2.94 21.17 -7.25
CA LEU A 77 -4.09 21.38 -6.36
C LEU A 77 -5.00 22.56 -6.75
N HIS A 78 -4.90 23.06 -7.97
CA HIS A 78 -5.73 24.17 -8.41
C HIS A 78 -6.85 23.76 -9.35
N GLY A 79 -8.03 24.35 -9.14
CA GLY A 79 -9.19 24.17 -10.02
C GLY A 79 -9.62 22.72 -10.15
N TRP A 80 -9.97 22.32 -11.36
CA TRP A 80 -10.46 20.95 -11.64
C TRP A 80 -9.38 19.87 -11.44
N MET A 81 -8.10 20.20 -11.59
CA MET A 81 -7.01 19.24 -11.35
C MET A 81 -6.98 18.80 -9.89
N GLY A 82 -7.20 19.71 -8.95
CA GLY A 82 -7.29 19.35 -7.53
C GLY A 82 -8.40 18.34 -7.25
N ALA A 83 -9.56 18.50 -7.89
CA ALA A 83 -10.65 17.52 -7.78
C ALA A 83 -10.24 16.15 -8.36
N VAL A 84 -9.59 16.12 -9.52
CA VAL A 84 -9.10 14.86 -10.12
C VAL A 84 -8.06 14.17 -9.22
N ILE A 85 -7.14 14.92 -8.63
CA ILE A 85 -6.14 14.40 -7.69
C ILE A 85 -6.82 13.77 -6.47
N SER A 86 -7.80 14.47 -5.89
CA SER A 86 -8.57 13.95 -4.75
C SER A 86 -9.35 12.69 -5.11
N GLU A 87 -9.96 12.63 -6.29
CA GLU A 87 -10.70 11.44 -6.76
C GLU A 87 -9.77 10.24 -7.01
N ILE A 88 -8.58 10.46 -7.58
CA ILE A 88 -7.59 9.38 -7.77
C ILE A 88 -7.15 8.83 -6.41
N TYR A 89 -6.89 9.71 -5.44
CA TYR A 89 -6.54 9.29 -4.09
C TYR A 89 -7.66 8.46 -3.43
N ALA A 90 -8.89 8.94 -3.52
CA ALA A 90 -10.08 8.27 -2.98
C ALA A 90 -10.44 6.97 -3.72
N ALA A 91 -9.99 6.81 -4.98
CA ALA A 91 -10.30 5.64 -5.80
C ALA A 91 -9.62 4.35 -5.35
N LEU A 92 -8.65 4.39 -4.42
CA LEU A 92 -7.92 3.19 -4.01
C LEU A 92 -8.86 2.10 -3.50
N LEU A 93 -9.80 2.43 -2.62
CA LEU A 93 -10.73 1.44 -2.06
C LEU A 93 -11.66 0.83 -3.14
N PRO A 94 -12.35 1.59 -4.00
CA PRO A 94 -13.09 1.04 -5.13
C PRO A 94 -12.25 0.14 -6.04
N VAL A 95 -11.02 0.53 -6.33
CA VAL A 95 -10.11 -0.27 -7.17
C VAL A 95 -9.74 -1.58 -6.48
N ILE A 96 -9.49 -1.60 -5.17
CA ILE A 96 -9.28 -2.83 -4.39
C ILE A 96 -10.47 -3.78 -4.53
N VAL A 97 -11.70 -3.26 -4.40
CA VAL A 97 -12.93 -4.07 -4.53
C VAL A 97 -13.03 -4.70 -5.92
N VAL A 98 -12.77 -3.92 -6.98
CA VAL A 98 -12.73 -4.43 -8.36
C VAL A 98 -11.66 -5.51 -8.51
N TRP A 99 -10.46 -5.30 -7.93
CA TRP A 99 -9.36 -6.29 -7.97
C TRP A 99 -9.72 -7.58 -7.25
N PHE A 100 -10.42 -7.48 -6.12
CA PHE A 100 -10.90 -8.67 -5.40
C PHE A 100 -11.89 -9.46 -6.26
N ALA A 101 -12.86 -8.77 -6.87
CA ALA A 101 -13.83 -9.39 -7.75
C ALA A 101 -13.13 -10.08 -8.94
N LEU A 102 -12.20 -9.41 -9.61
CA LEU A 102 -11.41 -9.98 -10.71
C LEU A 102 -10.60 -11.20 -10.25
N SER A 103 -9.94 -11.10 -9.11
CA SER A 103 -9.08 -12.16 -8.58
C SER A 103 -9.89 -13.42 -8.26
N LEU A 104 -11.05 -13.26 -7.64
CA LEU A 104 -11.86 -14.40 -7.21
C LEU A 104 -12.73 -14.98 -8.33
N ILE A 105 -13.33 -14.11 -9.16
CA ILE A 105 -14.32 -14.54 -10.17
C ILE A 105 -13.64 -14.87 -11.50
N VAL A 106 -12.68 -14.05 -11.94
CA VAL A 106 -12.06 -14.17 -13.27
C VAL A 106 -10.75 -14.93 -13.23
N TRP A 107 -9.88 -14.62 -12.26
CA TRP A 107 -8.54 -15.21 -12.20
C TRP A 107 -8.46 -16.45 -11.30
N HIS A 108 -9.49 -16.69 -10.48
CA HIS A 108 -9.56 -17.79 -9.51
C HIS A 108 -8.33 -17.84 -8.57
N GLU A 109 -7.91 -16.70 -8.09
CA GLU A 109 -6.73 -16.50 -7.26
C GLU A 109 -7.06 -15.70 -6.00
N SER A 110 -6.38 -15.98 -4.90
CA SER A 110 -6.56 -15.22 -3.65
C SER A 110 -5.30 -14.45 -3.22
N GLY A 111 -4.24 -14.49 -4.02
CA GLY A 111 -2.93 -13.93 -3.64
C GLY A 111 -2.97 -12.46 -3.27
N ILE A 112 -3.68 -11.62 -4.05
CA ILE A 112 -3.81 -10.20 -3.76
C ILE A 112 -4.55 -9.93 -2.42
N ILE A 113 -5.55 -10.75 -2.10
CA ILE A 113 -6.31 -10.60 -0.87
C ILE A 113 -5.41 -10.83 0.34
N TRP A 114 -4.64 -11.92 0.30
CA TRP A 114 -3.65 -12.20 1.34
C TRP A 114 -2.53 -11.16 1.40
N ALA A 115 -2.09 -10.64 0.24
CA ALA A 115 -1.11 -9.56 0.19
C ALA A 115 -1.60 -8.34 0.97
N LEU A 116 -2.81 -7.90 0.67
CA LEU A 116 -3.40 -6.75 1.34
C LEU A 116 -3.63 -7.02 2.83
N LEU A 117 -4.05 -8.21 3.23
CA LEU A 117 -4.19 -8.54 4.65
C LEU A 117 -2.84 -8.48 5.41
N ILE A 118 -1.76 -8.98 4.80
CA ILE A 118 -0.42 -8.88 5.40
C ILE A 118 0.03 -7.42 5.49
N GLU A 119 -0.12 -6.66 4.41
CA GLU A 119 0.20 -5.23 4.38
C GLU A 119 -0.54 -4.48 5.47
N MET A 120 -1.81 -4.74 5.60
CA MET A 120 -2.71 -4.16 6.58
C MET A 120 -2.28 -4.40 8.04
N VAL A 121 -1.78 -5.58 8.36
CA VAL A 121 -1.25 -5.89 9.70
C VAL A 121 0.12 -5.27 9.90
N ALA A 122 0.94 -5.19 8.85
CA ALA A 122 2.28 -4.64 8.93
C ALA A 122 2.30 -3.10 9.04
N ALA A 123 1.33 -2.42 8.41
CA ALA A 123 1.28 -0.96 8.36
C ALA A 123 1.30 -0.28 9.74
N PRO A 124 0.46 -0.64 10.73
CA PRO A 124 0.52 -0.06 12.05
C PRO A 124 1.89 -0.22 12.72
N CYS A 125 2.52 -1.39 12.59
CA CYS A 125 3.86 -1.59 13.14
C CYS A 125 4.89 -0.64 12.53
N MET A 126 4.77 -0.35 11.23
CA MET A 126 5.64 0.59 10.54
C MET A 126 5.36 2.04 10.95
N TYR A 127 4.10 2.42 11.10
CA TYR A 127 3.70 3.75 11.57
C TYR A 127 4.18 4.03 13.01
N ALA A 128 4.12 3.03 13.89
CA ALA A 128 4.67 3.13 15.23
C ALA A 128 6.20 3.29 15.25
N LEU A 129 6.91 2.68 14.28
CA LEU A 129 8.36 2.83 14.14
C LEU A 129 8.76 4.23 13.67
N VAL A 130 8.06 4.78 12.68
CA VAL A 130 8.34 6.12 12.12
C VAL A 130 7.03 6.90 12.05
N PRO A 131 6.55 7.42 13.19
CA PRO A 131 5.30 8.18 13.22
C PRO A 131 5.46 9.49 12.46
N ALA A 132 4.67 9.64 11.39
CA ALA A 132 4.61 10.83 10.55
C ALA A 132 3.21 10.97 9.95
N CYS A 133 2.72 12.19 9.80
CA CYS A 133 1.36 12.46 9.35
C CYS A 133 1.27 13.08 7.95
N GLY A 134 2.40 13.43 7.34
CA GLY A 134 2.48 14.01 6.00
C GLY A 134 2.49 15.53 5.96
N PRO A 135 3.00 16.12 4.86
CA PRO A 135 3.22 17.55 4.73
C PRO A 135 2.00 18.43 4.97
N ALA A 136 0.82 18.00 4.49
CA ALA A 136 -0.42 18.76 4.61
C ALA A 136 -0.85 18.95 6.08
N TYR A 137 -0.59 17.97 6.92
CA TYR A 137 -0.94 17.99 8.34
C TYR A 137 0.18 18.61 9.20
N ALA A 138 1.43 18.37 8.80
CA ALA A 138 2.57 18.81 9.58
C ALA A 138 2.83 20.31 9.46
N PHE A 139 2.59 20.92 8.29
CA PHE A 139 3.03 22.29 8.01
C PHE A 139 1.90 23.31 7.83
N GLY A 140 0.64 22.89 7.91
CA GLY A 140 -0.54 23.79 7.94
C GLY A 140 -0.80 24.66 6.72
N ASN A 141 0.25 25.04 5.97
CA ASN A 141 0.19 25.92 4.80
C ASN A 141 0.47 25.20 3.49
N PHE A 142 0.42 23.86 3.47
CA PHE A 142 0.60 23.11 2.24
C PHE A 142 -0.41 23.59 1.15
N PRO A 143 0.01 23.81 -0.10
CA PRO A 143 1.31 23.49 -0.70
C PRO A 143 2.36 24.61 -0.67
N ALA A 144 2.20 25.67 0.13
CA ALA A 144 3.26 26.66 0.31
C ALA A 144 4.43 26.08 1.11
N ASP A 145 5.66 26.42 0.69
CA ASP A 145 6.86 25.97 1.42
C ASP A 145 6.83 26.48 2.87
N PRO A 146 7.27 25.66 3.82
CA PRO A 146 7.38 26.08 5.21
C PRO A 146 8.33 27.28 5.35
N LEU A 147 7.85 28.33 6.01
CA LEU A 147 8.60 29.62 6.16
C LEU A 147 9.65 29.58 7.27
N LEU A 148 9.58 28.62 8.17
CA LEU A 148 10.43 28.54 9.37
C LEU A 148 11.39 27.34 9.32
N THR A 149 12.44 27.44 10.15
CA THR A 149 13.28 26.27 10.44
C THR A 149 12.43 25.20 11.14
N ILE A 150 12.27 24.06 10.50
CA ILE A 150 11.45 22.98 10.99
C ILE A 150 12.30 22.09 11.91
N PRO A 151 11.87 21.82 13.14
CA PRO A 151 12.56 20.86 14.00
C PRO A 151 12.42 19.45 13.43
N ALA A 152 13.44 18.62 13.64
CA ALA A 152 13.46 17.22 13.16
C ALA A 152 12.23 16.41 13.63
N SER A 153 11.79 16.66 14.86
CA SER A 153 10.58 16.08 15.44
C SER A 153 9.67 17.18 15.99
N MET A 154 8.36 16.97 15.91
CA MET A 154 7.36 17.93 16.38
C MET A 154 6.19 17.21 17.04
N ARG A 155 5.55 17.88 17.99
CA ARG A 155 4.33 17.36 18.61
C ARG A 155 3.14 17.76 17.73
N LEU A 156 2.47 16.76 17.18
CA LEU A 156 1.30 16.94 16.32
C LEU A 156 0.18 16.02 16.76
N SER A 157 -1.05 16.48 16.66
CA SER A 157 -2.25 15.68 16.84
C SER A 157 -2.83 15.39 15.46
N ALA A 158 -2.31 14.34 14.82
CA ALA A 158 -2.75 13.86 13.52
C ALA A 158 -2.35 12.38 13.37
N ASP A 159 -3.14 11.62 12.63
CA ASP A 159 -2.91 10.19 12.43
C ASP A 159 -1.52 9.93 11.80
N PRO A 160 -0.68 9.05 12.40
CA PRO A 160 0.69 8.82 11.93
C PRO A 160 0.73 7.81 10.76
N ASN A 161 0.06 8.11 9.66
CA ASN A 161 -0.17 7.20 8.54
C ASN A 161 0.68 7.50 7.29
N ALA A 162 1.67 8.39 7.39
CA ALA A 162 2.45 8.78 6.21
C ALA A 162 3.53 7.75 5.85
N MET A 163 4.27 7.21 6.81
CA MET A 163 5.49 6.44 6.55
C MET A 163 5.38 4.95 6.90
N PRO A 164 5.45 4.03 5.93
CA PRO A 164 5.54 4.20 4.48
C PRO A 164 4.18 4.53 3.84
N SER A 165 4.18 4.95 2.57
CA SER A 165 2.92 5.15 1.84
C SER A 165 2.24 3.81 1.53
N ILE A 166 1.23 3.46 2.31
CA ILE A 166 0.43 2.26 2.07
C ILE A 166 -0.41 2.39 0.80
N HIS A 167 -0.85 3.59 0.42
CA HIS A 167 -1.53 3.83 -0.85
C HIS A 167 -0.67 3.38 -2.04
N VAL A 168 0.60 3.77 -2.06
CA VAL A 168 1.54 3.40 -3.12
C VAL A 168 1.92 1.92 -3.05
N ALA A 169 2.14 1.38 -1.85
CA ALA A 169 2.46 -0.04 -1.68
C ALA A 169 1.29 -0.93 -2.15
N THR A 170 0.05 -0.60 -1.77
CA THR A 170 -1.17 -1.25 -2.26
C THR A 170 -1.29 -1.18 -3.79
N ALA A 171 -1.15 0.03 -4.38
CA ALA A 171 -1.23 0.18 -5.84
C ALA A 171 -0.14 -0.64 -6.57
N LEU A 172 1.05 -0.75 -5.98
CA LEU A 172 2.12 -1.60 -6.51
C LEU A 172 1.78 -3.09 -6.35
N LEU A 173 1.16 -3.52 -5.25
CA LEU A 173 0.66 -4.89 -5.10
C LEU A 173 -0.41 -5.21 -6.14
N LEU A 174 -1.35 -4.29 -6.42
CA LEU A 174 -2.32 -4.47 -7.49
C LEU A 174 -1.63 -4.70 -8.84
N LEU A 175 -0.56 -3.94 -9.16
CA LEU A 175 0.23 -4.14 -10.37
C LEU A 175 0.96 -5.49 -10.37
N LEU A 176 1.59 -5.86 -9.27
CA LEU A 176 2.30 -7.13 -9.15
C LEU A 176 1.37 -8.34 -9.32
N PHE A 177 0.14 -8.28 -8.84
CA PHE A 177 -0.84 -9.36 -8.95
C PHE A 177 -1.77 -9.24 -10.16
N ALA A 178 -1.64 -8.22 -11.00
CA ALA A 178 -2.44 -8.04 -12.21
C ALA A 178 -2.19 -9.16 -13.24
N ARG A 179 -3.26 -9.64 -13.86
CA ARG A 179 -3.22 -10.64 -14.93
C ARG A 179 -3.64 -10.04 -16.27
N GLY A 180 -2.95 -10.44 -17.32
CA GLY A 180 -3.20 -9.94 -18.67
C GLY A 180 -2.69 -8.51 -18.90
N ARG A 181 -2.50 -8.16 -20.19
CA ARG A 181 -1.88 -6.89 -20.59
C ARG A 181 -2.73 -5.66 -20.24
N PHE A 182 -4.02 -5.78 -20.39
CA PHE A 182 -4.96 -4.69 -20.10
C PHE A 182 -4.91 -4.31 -18.62
N TRP A 183 -5.08 -5.28 -17.71
CA TRP A 183 -5.10 -5.03 -16.28
C TRP A 183 -3.74 -4.59 -15.72
N LYS A 184 -2.64 -5.08 -16.31
CA LYS A 184 -1.29 -4.56 -15.98
C LYS A 184 -1.13 -3.10 -16.41
N GLY A 185 -1.61 -2.74 -17.60
CA GLY A 185 -1.61 -1.36 -18.07
C GLY A 185 -2.45 -0.44 -17.18
N PHE A 186 -3.65 -0.88 -16.83
CA PHE A 186 -4.51 -0.15 -15.89
C PHE A 186 -3.85 0.02 -14.52
N ALA A 187 -3.31 -1.06 -13.93
CA ALA A 187 -2.65 -1.01 -12.63
C ALA A 187 -1.41 -0.11 -12.64
N LEU A 188 -0.64 -0.09 -13.74
CA LEU A 188 0.49 0.82 -13.91
C LEU A 188 0.04 2.28 -13.97
N PHE A 189 -1.01 2.55 -14.73
CA PHE A 189 -1.62 3.88 -14.81
C PHE A 189 -2.15 4.32 -13.43
N PHE A 190 -2.83 3.43 -12.73
CA PHE A 190 -3.35 3.68 -11.39
C PHE A 190 -2.24 3.92 -10.37
N LEU A 191 -1.16 3.12 -10.41
CA LEU A 191 0.03 3.34 -9.56
C LEU A 191 0.66 4.71 -9.81
N ALA A 192 0.85 5.10 -11.07
CA ALA A 192 1.37 6.43 -11.41
C ALA A 192 0.45 7.55 -10.89
N GLY A 193 -0.85 7.41 -11.09
CA GLY A 193 -1.85 8.34 -10.55
C GLY A 193 -1.82 8.41 -9.03
N THR A 194 -1.70 7.26 -8.34
CA THR A 194 -1.59 7.19 -6.88
C THR A 194 -0.33 7.89 -6.37
N ILE A 195 0.83 7.68 -6.99
CA ILE A 195 2.08 8.37 -6.62
C ILE A 195 1.91 9.90 -6.77
N ILE A 196 1.36 10.34 -7.90
CA ILE A 196 1.13 11.76 -8.14
C ILE A 196 0.13 12.33 -7.14
N SER A 197 -0.99 11.64 -6.88
CA SER A 197 -2.03 12.15 -6.00
C SER A 197 -1.57 12.22 -4.54
N THR A 198 -0.88 11.20 -4.03
CA THR A 198 -0.39 11.19 -2.64
C THR A 198 0.64 12.29 -2.37
N LEU A 199 1.52 12.55 -3.33
CA LEU A 199 2.49 13.64 -3.22
C LEU A 199 1.83 15.01 -3.42
N ALA A 200 0.97 15.15 -4.41
CA ALA A 200 0.30 16.42 -4.69
C ALA A 200 -0.64 16.86 -3.56
N SER A 201 -1.36 15.92 -2.94
CA SER A 201 -2.23 16.21 -1.79
C SER A 201 -1.46 16.53 -0.49
N GLY A 202 -0.15 16.20 -0.45
CA GLY A 202 0.65 16.38 0.76
C GLY A 202 0.38 15.34 1.84
N GLU A 203 -0.24 14.23 1.49
CA GLU A 203 -0.44 13.10 2.39
C GLU A 203 0.87 12.37 2.68
N HIS A 204 1.83 12.42 1.74
CA HIS A 204 3.08 11.67 1.84
C HIS A 204 4.30 12.49 1.43
N TYR A 205 5.45 12.12 2.00
CA TYR A 205 6.78 12.55 1.58
C TYR A 205 7.28 11.69 0.41
N VAL A 206 8.27 12.18 -0.34
CA VAL A 206 8.91 11.38 -1.41
C VAL A 206 9.57 10.12 -0.83
N MET A 207 10.16 10.24 0.37
CA MET A 207 10.73 9.07 1.07
C MET A 207 9.71 7.99 1.37
N ASP A 208 8.47 8.36 1.71
CA ASP A 208 7.39 7.40 2.00
C ASP A 208 7.06 6.55 0.76
N VAL A 209 7.06 7.20 -0.41
CA VAL A 209 6.82 6.55 -1.72
C VAL A 209 7.97 5.62 -2.09
N ILE A 210 9.22 6.03 -1.85
CA ILE A 210 10.41 5.19 -2.11
C ILE A 210 10.37 3.92 -1.27
N ILE A 211 10.03 4.04 0.01
CA ILE A 211 10.01 2.89 0.94
C ILE A 211 8.77 2.01 0.76
N ALA A 212 7.69 2.53 0.20
CA ALA A 212 6.54 1.72 -0.21
C ALA A 212 6.92 0.60 -1.20
N VAL A 213 7.96 0.81 -2.04
CA VAL A 213 8.40 -0.18 -3.02
C VAL A 213 8.94 -1.46 -2.38
N PRO A 214 9.95 -1.44 -1.49
CA PRO A 214 10.41 -2.65 -0.82
C PRO A 214 9.35 -3.24 0.12
N VAL A 215 8.41 -2.47 0.68
CA VAL A 215 7.28 -3.00 1.44
C VAL A 215 6.42 -3.90 0.57
N ALA A 216 5.97 -3.43 -0.59
CA ALA A 216 5.18 -4.23 -1.51
C ALA A 216 5.93 -5.48 -2.01
N CYS A 217 7.24 -5.35 -2.30
CA CYS A 217 8.08 -6.48 -2.69
C CYS A 217 8.25 -7.50 -1.56
N PHE A 218 8.40 -7.05 -0.31
CA PHE A 218 8.45 -7.91 0.87
C PHE A 218 7.18 -8.72 1.04
N VAL A 219 6.02 -8.07 0.96
CA VAL A 219 4.70 -8.71 1.07
C VAL A 219 4.52 -9.76 -0.03
N ALA A 220 4.79 -9.37 -1.29
CA ALA A 220 4.66 -10.28 -2.42
C ALA A 220 5.63 -11.48 -2.32
N ALA A 221 6.89 -11.25 -1.92
CA ALA A 221 7.89 -12.31 -1.76
C ALA A 221 7.53 -13.28 -0.64
N THR A 222 6.96 -12.78 0.46
CA THR A 222 6.48 -13.59 1.58
C THR A 222 5.38 -14.54 1.13
N LEU A 223 4.39 -14.05 0.39
CA LEU A 223 3.30 -14.86 -0.15
C LEU A 223 3.79 -15.90 -1.16
N GLU A 224 4.74 -15.53 -1.99
CA GLU A 224 5.32 -16.43 -2.97
C GLU A 224 6.32 -17.44 -2.36
N LYS A 225 6.48 -17.42 -1.03
CA LYS A 225 7.42 -18.28 -0.29
C LYS A 225 8.86 -18.13 -0.78
N ARG A 226 9.22 -16.96 -1.29
CA ARG A 226 10.58 -16.60 -1.73
C ARG A 226 11.38 -16.07 -0.54
N ALA A 227 11.75 -16.95 0.38
CA ALA A 227 12.37 -16.57 1.66
C ALA A 227 13.56 -15.60 1.50
N ARG A 228 14.46 -15.84 0.54
CA ARG A 228 15.63 -14.96 0.29
C ARG A 228 15.18 -13.54 -0.10
N ALA A 229 14.21 -13.42 -1.01
CA ALA A 229 13.70 -12.13 -1.43
C ALA A 229 12.97 -11.43 -0.27
N ALA A 230 12.14 -12.14 0.48
CA ALA A 230 11.45 -11.61 1.64
C ALA A 230 12.46 -11.07 2.69
N VAL A 231 13.54 -11.81 2.97
CA VAL A 231 14.60 -11.35 3.88
C VAL A 231 15.27 -10.09 3.33
N VAL A 232 15.64 -10.06 2.06
CA VAL A 232 16.30 -8.88 1.45
C VAL A 232 15.40 -7.65 1.55
N TYR A 233 14.15 -7.73 1.07
CA TYR A 233 13.24 -6.56 1.10
C TYR A 233 12.84 -6.16 2.51
N GLY A 234 12.60 -7.12 3.40
CA GLY A 234 12.36 -6.85 4.82
C GLY A 234 13.54 -6.14 5.49
N SER A 235 14.78 -6.56 5.19
CA SER A 235 15.99 -5.89 5.67
C SER A 235 16.13 -4.46 5.13
N VAL A 236 15.79 -4.22 3.86
CA VAL A 236 15.79 -2.87 3.26
C VAL A 236 14.78 -1.98 3.97
N VAL A 237 13.54 -2.47 4.20
CA VAL A 237 12.51 -1.72 4.94
C VAL A 237 13.01 -1.39 6.35
N LEU A 238 13.49 -2.37 7.10
CA LEU A 238 14.00 -2.17 8.45
C LEU A 238 15.19 -1.20 8.50
N ALA A 239 16.12 -1.30 7.56
CA ALA A 239 17.27 -0.39 7.48
C ALA A 239 16.81 1.06 7.29
N TRP A 240 15.87 1.32 6.38
CA TRP A 240 15.29 2.65 6.20
C TRP A 240 14.58 3.15 7.46
N MET A 241 13.69 2.32 8.03
CA MET A 241 12.93 2.68 9.23
C MET A 241 13.83 3.02 10.41
N ILE A 242 14.84 2.17 10.68
CA ILE A 242 15.80 2.39 11.78
C ILE A 242 16.60 3.67 11.51
N THR A 243 17.13 3.86 10.30
CA THR A 243 17.94 5.05 9.98
C THR A 243 17.13 6.34 10.13
N ILE A 244 15.89 6.37 9.63
CA ILE A 244 15.02 7.54 9.79
C ILE A 244 14.67 7.80 11.26
N ARG A 245 14.49 6.74 12.04
CA ARG A 245 14.13 6.84 13.46
C ARG A 245 15.29 7.32 14.33
N THR A 246 16.51 6.85 14.06
CA THR A 246 17.63 6.97 14.98
C THR A 246 18.76 7.90 14.53
N GLY A 247 18.87 8.18 13.24
CA GLY A 247 19.99 8.97 12.71
C GLY A 247 19.75 9.52 11.29
N PRO A 248 18.64 10.25 11.06
CA PRO A 248 18.37 10.83 9.74
C PRO A 248 19.46 11.82 9.32
N GLU A 249 20.17 12.42 10.27
CA GLU A 249 21.25 13.38 10.05
C GLU A 249 22.40 12.77 9.25
N LEU A 250 22.64 11.46 9.39
CA LEU A 250 23.68 10.74 8.61
C LEU A 250 23.39 10.80 7.11
N LEU A 251 22.12 10.67 6.73
CA LEU A 251 21.69 10.72 5.32
C LEU A 251 21.54 12.17 4.84
N ILE A 252 21.04 13.06 5.69
CA ILE A 252 20.91 14.50 5.39
C ILE A 252 22.29 15.11 5.16
N GLY A 253 23.30 14.71 5.96
CA GLY A 253 24.70 15.16 5.81
C GLY A 253 25.42 14.54 4.61
N ALA A 254 24.86 13.48 4.00
CA ALA A 254 25.44 12.79 2.85
C ALA A 254 24.43 12.66 1.69
N PRO A 255 24.00 13.76 1.03
CA PRO A 255 22.92 13.73 0.04
C PRO A 255 23.17 12.79 -1.13
N MET A 256 24.42 12.61 -1.55
CA MET A 256 24.76 11.66 -2.60
C MET A 256 24.54 10.21 -2.17
N ALA A 257 24.90 9.85 -0.94
CA ALA A 257 24.65 8.52 -0.40
C ALA A 257 23.14 8.26 -0.27
N LEU A 258 22.37 9.25 0.17
CA LEU A 258 20.91 9.18 0.22
C LEU A 258 20.30 8.91 -1.17
N ARG A 259 20.71 9.68 -2.20
CA ARG A 259 20.23 9.52 -3.59
C ARG A 259 20.58 8.15 -4.15
N LEU A 260 21.81 7.68 -3.93
CA LEU A 260 22.23 6.35 -4.38
C LEU A 260 21.47 5.23 -3.67
N SER A 261 21.23 5.35 -2.37
CA SER A 261 20.44 4.38 -1.59
C SER A 261 18.98 4.36 -2.04
N ALA A 262 18.38 5.51 -2.30
CA ALA A 262 17.03 5.63 -2.84
C ALA A 262 16.92 5.00 -4.23
N LEU A 263 17.86 5.33 -5.13
CA LEU A 263 17.92 4.74 -6.47
C LEU A 263 18.08 3.22 -6.42
N LEU A 264 18.99 2.71 -5.58
CA LEU A 264 19.20 1.27 -5.40
C LEU A 264 17.93 0.59 -4.89
N THR A 265 17.21 1.21 -3.96
CA THR A 265 15.94 0.71 -3.44
C THR A 265 14.89 0.55 -4.56
N LEU A 266 14.76 1.58 -5.41
CA LEU A 266 13.85 1.54 -6.57
C LEU A 266 14.28 0.51 -7.61
N MET A 267 15.58 0.41 -7.90
CA MET A 267 16.12 -0.60 -8.83
C MET A 267 15.87 -2.03 -8.35
N LEU A 268 16.05 -2.30 -7.06
CA LEU A 268 15.73 -3.61 -6.47
C LEU A 268 14.25 -3.94 -6.67
N GLY A 269 13.35 -2.98 -6.46
CA GLY A 269 11.92 -3.16 -6.73
C GLY A 269 11.61 -3.46 -8.20
N ALA A 270 12.23 -2.72 -9.12
CA ALA A 270 12.08 -2.96 -10.55
C ALA A 270 12.59 -4.35 -10.96
N ILE A 271 13.75 -4.76 -10.44
CA ILE A 271 14.32 -6.09 -10.64
C ILE A 271 13.33 -7.16 -10.16
N TYR A 272 12.77 -7.01 -8.96
CA TYR A 272 11.77 -7.96 -8.47
C TYR A 272 10.58 -8.07 -9.42
N GLY A 273 10.03 -6.95 -9.88
CA GLY A 273 8.93 -6.93 -10.84
C GLY A 273 9.24 -7.64 -12.16
N CYS A 274 10.46 -7.42 -12.71
CA CYS A 274 10.91 -8.04 -13.96
C CYS A 274 11.14 -9.54 -13.82
N PHE A 275 11.77 -10.00 -12.72
CA PHE A 275 12.12 -11.41 -12.51
C PHE A 275 11.05 -12.18 -11.74
N ARG A 276 9.97 -11.53 -11.35
CA ARG A 276 8.80 -12.20 -10.85
C ARG A 276 8.20 -13.03 -11.98
N LYS A 277 8.61 -14.30 -12.10
CA LYS A 277 7.88 -15.26 -12.93
C LYS A 277 6.41 -15.19 -12.47
N ASN A 278 5.48 -15.33 -13.40
CA ASN A 278 4.09 -15.66 -13.06
C ASN A 278 4.12 -17.05 -12.39
N SER A 279 4.77 -17.12 -11.22
CA SER A 279 4.77 -18.31 -10.37
C SER A 279 3.32 -18.54 -10.06
N GLY A 280 2.86 -19.71 -10.49
CA GLY A 280 1.47 -20.07 -10.49
C GLY A 280 0.84 -19.57 -9.21
N ALA A 281 -0.22 -18.81 -9.37
CA ALA A 281 -1.04 -18.32 -8.30
C ALA A 281 -1.12 -19.38 -7.22
N LEU A 282 -1.16 -18.96 -5.96
CA LEU A 282 -1.65 -19.87 -4.93
C LEU A 282 -3.00 -20.36 -5.44
N PRO A 283 -3.10 -21.58 -5.94
CA PRO A 283 -4.36 -22.05 -6.48
C PRO A 283 -5.35 -21.90 -5.34
N TRP A 284 -6.47 -21.26 -5.63
CA TRP A 284 -7.58 -21.28 -4.71
C TRP A 284 -7.96 -22.77 -4.57
N VAL A 285 -7.48 -23.40 -3.48
CA VAL A 285 -7.78 -24.80 -3.20
C VAL A 285 -9.26 -24.84 -2.79
N PRO A 286 -10.14 -25.42 -3.63
CA PRO A 286 -11.49 -25.66 -3.19
C PRO A 286 -11.39 -26.69 -2.06
N TYR A 287 -11.66 -26.26 -0.83
CA TYR A 287 -11.71 -27.16 0.31
C TYR A 287 -12.81 -28.20 0.05
N GLY A 288 -12.37 -29.47 -0.19
CA GLY A 288 -13.13 -30.68 0.08
C GLY A 288 -14.54 -30.74 -0.47
N GLY A 289 -14.69 -30.86 -1.79
CA GLY A 289 -15.69 -31.83 -2.27
C GLY A 289 -15.07 -33.21 -2.16
N PRO A 290 -15.78 -34.25 -1.69
CA PRO A 290 -15.27 -35.58 -1.78
C PRO A 290 -14.97 -35.89 -3.25
N GLN A 291 -13.68 -36.09 -3.57
CA GLN A 291 -13.34 -36.75 -4.82
C GLN A 291 -14.13 -38.03 -4.81
N ALA A 292 -15.20 -38.10 -5.60
CA ALA A 292 -15.83 -39.34 -5.94
C ALA A 292 -14.69 -40.19 -6.52
N ARG A 293 -14.15 -41.10 -5.70
CA ARG A 293 -13.31 -42.19 -6.19
C ARG A 293 -14.19 -42.89 -7.19
N MET A 294 -13.95 -42.63 -8.45
CA MET A 294 -14.40 -43.58 -9.47
C MET A 294 -13.70 -44.90 -9.15
N VAL A 295 -14.40 -45.74 -8.49
CA VAL A 295 -14.04 -47.14 -8.38
C VAL A 295 -14.09 -47.66 -9.82
N PRO A 296 -12.98 -48.16 -10.40
CA PRO A 296 -13.09 -48.81 -11.70
C PRO A 296 -13.98 -50.04 -11.52
N GLU A 297 -15.13 -50.07 -12.23
CA GLU A 297 -15.90 -51.28 -12.39
C GLU A 297 -14.96 -52.35 -12.98
N GLN A 298 -14.59 -53.31 -12.16
CA GLN A 298 -14.01 -54.54 -12.63
C GLN A 298 -15.11 -55.31 -13.31
N ASN A 299 -15.17 -55.21 -14.65
CA ASN A 299 -15.91 -56.16 -15.45
C ASN A 299 -15.22 -57.52 -15.34
N GLY A 300 -15.90 -58.46 -14.67
CA GLY A 300 -15.62 -59.89 -14.70
C GLY A 300 -16.20 -60.53 -15.96
#